data_8a1b8e9a0dea18d0a334ee2896c9062b
#
_entry.id   8a1b8e9a0dea18d0a334ee2896c9062b
#
_cell.length_a   1.000
_cell.length_b   1.000
_cell.length_c   1.000
_cell.angle_alpha   90.00
_cell.angle_beta   90.00
_cell.angle_gamma   90.00
#
_symmetry.space_group_name_H-M   'P 1'
#
loop_
_entity.id
_entity.type
_entity.pdbx_description
1 polymer ?
#
loop_
_entity_poly.entity_id
_entity_poly.type
_entity_poly.pdbx_seq_one_letter_code
_entity_poly.pdbx_strand_id
1 'polypeptide(L)'
;MTHSPRPTRAEANDVANAIFDGSDAIMLSGETAAGKYPVQAVRTMAKIAETAESDIDYASKFYTSEFKIKNSVDAISHATCAVAIDIG
;
A
#
# COMPACT_ATOMS: atom_id res chain seq x y z
N MET A 1 -3.63 -16.66 7.10
CA MET A 1 -3.54 -16.48 8.57
C MET A 1 -4.81 -16.82 9.34
N THR A 2 -5.77 -17.46 8.72
CA THR A 2 -7.03 -17.83 9.40
C THR A 2 -6.78 -18.83 10.53
N HIS A 3 -5.86 -19.76 10.34
CA HIS A 3 -5.56 -20.82 11.30
C HIS A 3 -4.15 -20.75 11.90
N SER A 4 -3.33 -19.80 11.47
CA SER A 4 -1.95 -19.65 11.94
C SER A 4 -1.65 -18.17 12.23
N PRO A 5 -0.88 -17.87 13.30
CA PRO A 5 -0.48 -16.49 13.60
C PRO A 5 0.57 -15.94 12.63
N ARG A 6 1.11 -16.79 11.76
CA ARG A 6 2.11 -16.42 10.76
C ARG A 6 1.55 -16.58 9.36
N PRO A 7 1.84 -15.66 8.44
CA PRO A 7 1.40 -15.79 7.06
C PRO A 7 2.20 -16.88 6.33
N THR A 8 1.58 -17.49 5.33
CA THR A 8 2.31 -18.29 4.36
C THR A 8 3.09 -17.34 3.44
N ARG A 9 4.03 -17.89 2.68
CA ARG A 9 4.79 -17.12 1.68
C ARG A 9 3.86 -16.50 0.63
N ALA A 10 2.85 -17.25 0.20
CA ALA A 10 1.86 -16.76 -0.77
C ALA A 10 1.05 -15.60 -0.20
N GLU A 11 0.59 -15.70 1.04
CA GLU A 11 -0.16 -14.63 1.72
C GLU A 11 0.68 -13.36 1.86
N ALA A 12 1.94 -13.47 2.26
CA ALA A 12 2.84 -12.33 2.37
C ALA A 12 3.11 -11.68 1.01
N ASN A 13 3.33 -12.49 -0.03
CA ASN A 13 3.56 -11.98 -1.39
C ASN A 13 2.33 -11.25 -1.94
N ASP A 14 1.12 -11.74 -1.66
CA ASP A 14 -0.11 -11.10 -2.11
C ASP A 14 -0.24 -9.68 -1.55
N VAL A 15 0.06 -9.48 -0.28
CA VAL A 15 0.03 -8.16 0.35
C VAL A 15 1.09 -7.24 -0.27
N ALA A 16 2.32 -7.71 -0.38
CA ALA A 16 3.41 -6.93 -0.96
C ALA A 16 3.10 -6.52 -2.40
N ASN A 17 2.58 -7.45 -3.22
CA ASN A 17 2.20 -7.17 -4.61
C ASN A 17 1.08 -6.15 -4.70
N ALA A 18 0.08 -6.19 -3.81
CA ALA A 18 -0.99 -5.19 -3.76
C ALA A 18 -0.42 -3.78 -3.56
N ILE A 19 0.58 -3.63 -2.69
CA ILE A 19 1.26 -2.35 -2.46
C ILE A 19 2.05 -1.91 -3.69
N PHE A 20 2.82 -2.82 -4.31
CA PHE A 20 3.60 -2.52 -5.52
C PHE A 20 2.71 -2.17 -6.71
N ASP A 21 1.50 -2.75 -6.79
CA ASP A 21 0.52 -2.45 -7.84
C ASP A 21 -0.19 -1.12 -7.64
N GLY A 22 0.04 -0.43 -6.53
CA GLY A 22 -0.46 0.91 -6.29
C GLY A 22 -1.82 0.97 -5.60
N SER A 23 -2.19 -0.06 -4.84
CA SER A 23 -3.43 -0.05 -4.06
C SER A 23 -3.39 1.06 -3.00
N ASP A 24 -4.48 1.85 -2.91
CA ASP A 24 -4.60 2.92 -1.91
C ASP A 24 -4.99 2.38 -0.54
N ALA A 25 -5.71 1.25 -0.51
CA ALA A 25 -6.12 0.58 0.71
C ALA A 25 -6.14 -0.93 0.48
N ILE A 26 -5.88 -1.67 1.53
CA ILE A 26 -5.92 -3.12 1.53
C ILE A 26 -6.85 -3.62 2.64
N MET A 27 -7.43 -4.80 2.45
CA MET A 27 -8.47 -5.30 3.34
C MET A 27 -8.21 -6.76 3.68
N LEU A 28 -8.52 -7.11 4.93
CA LEU A 28 -8.65 -8.50 5.37
C LEU A 28 -10.13 -8.85 5.47
N SER A 29 -10.47 -10.08 5.19
CA SER A 29 -11.85 -10.60 5.27
C SER A 29 -11.97 -11.64 6.38
N GLY A 30 -11.91 -12.92 6.03
CA GLY A 30 -12.04 -14.01 6.99
C GLY A 30 -10.98 -14.02 8.08
N GLU A 31 -9.79 -13.52 7.79
CA GLU A 31 -8.67 -13.48 8.73
C GLU A 31 -8.98 -12.66 9.98
N THR A 32 -9.80 -11.62 9.85
CA THR A 32 -10.25 -10.78 10.97
C THR A 32 -11.66 -11.10 11.43
N ALA A 33 -12.58 -11.36 10.49
CA ALA A 33 -13.99 -11.58 10.79
C ALA A 33 -14.24 -12.93 11.47
N ALA A 34 -13.52 -13.98 11.09
CA ALA A 34 -13.73 -15.35 11.57
C ALA A 34 -12.45 -16.11 11.86
N GLY A 35 -11.29 -15.48 11.70
CA GLY A 35 -10.00 -16.12 11.96
C GLY A 35 -9.67 -16.21 13.46
N LYS A 36 -8.71 -17.04 13.79
CA LYS A 36 -8.24 -17.23 15.18
C LYS A 36 -7.27 -16.13 15.63
N TYR A 37 -6.67 -15.40 14.69
CA TYR A 37 -5.59 -14.44 14.96
C TYR A 37 -5.85 -13.08 14.30
N PRO A 38 -6.98 -12.40 14.63
CA PRO A 38 -7.34 -11.15 13.92
C PRO A 38 -6.34 -10.01 14.15
N VAL A 39 -5.86 -9.85 15.39
CA VAL A 39 -4.89 -8.77 15.70
C VAL A 39 -3.56 -9.03 15.02
N GLN A 40 -3.07 -10.25 15.08
CA GLN A 40 -1.83 -10.64 14.43
C GLN A 40 -1.91 -10.49 12.90
N ALA A 41 -3.08 -10.80 12.32
CA ALA A 41 -3.32 -10.64 10.89
C ALA A 41 -3.18 -9.18 10.46
N VAL A 42 -3.79 -8.25 11.19
CA VAL A 42 -3.68 -6.80 10.90
C VAL A 42 -2.25 -6.31 11.09
N ARG A 43 -1.60 -6.71 12.17
CA ARG A 43 -0.20 -6.31 12.44
C ARG A 43 0.75 -6.82 11.37
N THR A 44 0.59 -8.05 10.93
CA THR A 44 1.40 -8.64 9.87
C THR A 44 1.18 -7.91 8.56
N MET A 45 -0.07 -7.62 8.19
CA MET A 45 -0.40 -6.88 6.98
C MET A 45 0.22 -5.48 7.00
N ALA A 46 0.09 -4.76 8.11
CA ALA A 46 0.66 -3.43 8.28
C ALA A 46 2.19 -3.47 8.13
N LYS A 47 2.85 -4.44 8.73
CA LYS A 47 4.31 -4.58 8.64
C LYS A 47 4.78 -4.88 7.22
N ILE A 48 4.08 -5.76 6.51
CA ILE A 48 4.39 -6.07 5.12
C ILE A 48 4.19 -4.83 4.24
N ALA A 49 3.10 -4.10 4.44
CA ALA A 49 2.81 -2.87 3.70
C ALA A 49 3.90 -1.82 3.91
N GLU A 50 4.29 -1.57 5.15
CA GLU A 50 5.36 -0.61 5.48
C GLU A 50 6.70 -1.02 4.86
N THR A 51 7.04 -2.30 4.90
CA THR A 51 8.27 -2.82 4.30
C THR A 51 8.25 -2.69 2.78
N ALA A 52 7.13 -3.02 2.14
CA ALA A 52 6.97 -2.88 0.70
C ALA A 52 7.05 -1.40 0.28
N GLU A 53 6.41 -0.50 1.02
CA GLU A 53 6.46 0.94 0.75
C GLU A 53 7.87 1.50 0.81
N SER A 54 8.71 1.01 1.71
CA SER A 54 10.10 1.47 1.83
C SER A 54 10.94 1.17 0.58
N ASP A 55 10.53 0.19 -0.22
CA ASP A 55 11.21 -0.18 -1.46
C ASP A 55 10.65 0.56 -2.69
N ILE A 56 9.58 1.34 -2.54
CA ILE A 56 8.98 2.10 -3.63
C ILE A 56 9.56 3.51 -3.67
N ASP A 57 10.15 3.87 -4.80
CA ASP A 57 10.56 5.26 -5.07
C ASP A 57 9.37 6.04 -5.63
N TYR A 58 8.56 6.59 -4.74
CA TYR A 58 7.37 7.36 -5.11
C TYR A 58 7.71 8.62 -5.90
N ALA A 59 8.81 9.29 -5.59
CA ALA A 59 9.26 10.46 -6.31
C ALA A 59 9.56 10.12 -7.78
N SER A 60 10.32 9.05 -8.01
CA SER A 60 10.62 8.58 -9.36
C SER A 60 9.36 8.19 -10.12
N LYS A 61 8.45 7.46 -9.49
CA LYS A 61 7.16 7.08 -10.10
C LYS A 61 6.33 8.31 -10.49
N PHE A 62 6.27 9.29 -9.61
CA PHE A 62 5.53 10.53 -9.86
C PHE A 62 6.10 11.31 -11.03
N TYR A 63 7.41 11.54 -11.05
CA TYR A 63 8.05 12.34 -12.10
C TYR A 63 8.15 11.64 -13.46
N THR A 64 8.07 10.31 -13.50
CA THR A 64 8.09 9.54 -14.74
C THR A 64 6.70 9.21 -15.26
N SER A 65 5.64 9.49 -14.49
CA SER A 65 4.27 9.22 -14.93
C SER A 65 3.81 10.22 -16.00
N GLU A 66 3.00 9.74 -16.96
CA GLU A 66 2.41 10.58 -18.00
C GLU A 66 1.13 11.26 -17.50
N PHE A 67 1.28 12.12 -16.50
CA PHE A 67 0.15 12.85 -15.95
C PHE A 67 -0.18 14.07 -16.79
N LYS A 68 -1.41 14.14 -17.31
CA LYS A 68 -1.90 15.29 -18.08
C LYS A 68 -2.80 16.15 -17.23
N ILE A 69 -2.43 17.43 -17.08
CA ILE A 69 -3.24 18.40 -16.35
C ILE A 69 -4.35 18.89 -17.28
N LYS A 70 -5.60 18.58 -16.94
CA LYS A 70 -6.78 18.94 -17.75
C LYS A 70 -7.62 20.04 -17.14
N ASN A 71 -7.52 20.26 -15.82
CA ASN A 71 -8.32 21.23 -15.08
C ASN A 71 -7.61 21.65 -13.79
N SER A 72 -8.22 22.57 -13.04
CA SER A 72 -7.64 23.07 -11.79
C SER A 72 -7.53 22.00 -10.70
N VAL A 73 -8.43 21.03 -10.68
CA VAL A 73 -8.38 19.92 -9.71
C VAL A 73 -7.15 19.08 -9.96
N ASP A 74 -6.88 18.74 -11.22
CA ASP A 74 -5.67 17.99 -11.61
C ASP A 74 -4.40 18.76 -11.27
N ALA A 75 -4.38 20.06 -11.52
CA ALA A 75 -3.24 20.92 -11.23
C ALA A 75 -2.93 20.96 -9.73
N ILE A 76 -3.97 21.10 -8.89
CA ILE A 76 -3.83 21.12 -7.43
C ILE A 76 -3.38 19.76 -6.92
N SER A 77 -3.94 18.69 -7.45
CA SER A 77 -3.56 17.31 -7.08
C SER A 77 -2.09 17.04 -7.41
N HIS A 78 -1.64 17.44 -8.59
CA HIS A 78 -0.26 17.31 -9.00
C HIS A 78 0.68 18.10 -8.09
N ALA A 79 0.33 19.37 -7.80
CA ALA A 79 1.10 20.22 -6.90
C ALA A 79 1.15 19.63 -5.47
N THR A 80 0.07 19.07 -4.99
CA THR A 80 0.02 18.40 -3.67
C THR A 80 0.98 17.23 -3.60
N CYS A 81 1.03 16.41 -4.63
CA CYS A 81 1.98 15.29 -4.69
C CYS A 81 3.43 15.79 -4.71
N ALA A 82 3.73 16.83 -5.47
CA ALA A 82 5.06 17.43 -5.51
C ALA A 82 5.46 17.99 -4.15
N VAL A 83 4.55 18.68 -3.46
CA VAL A 83 4.79 19.19 -2.10
C VAL A 83 5.04 18.05 -1.12
N ALA A 84 4.25 16.98 -1.19
CA ALA A 84 4.41 15.82 -0.31
C ALA A 84 5.78 15.16 -0.49
N ILE A 85 6.26 15.05 -1.72
CA ILE A 85 7.59 14.51 -2.02
C ILE A 85 8.69 15.43 -1.46
N ASP A 86 8.56 16.73 -1.63
CA ASP A 86 9.57 17.70 -1.18
C ASP A 86 9.66 17.79 0.35
N ILE A 87 8.55 17.62 1.04
CA ILE A 87 8.51 17.65 2.51
C ILE A 87 8.97 16.30 3.09
N GLY A 88 8.74 15.22 2.39
CA GLY A 88 9.02 13.86 2.83
C GLY A 88 7.81 13.21 3.46
#